data_984aceefd6ebcd34a9d300bbf8b4e81c
#
_entry.id   984aceefd6ebcd34a9d300bbf8b4e81c
#
_cell.length_a   1.000
_cell.length_b   1.000
_cell.length_c   1.000
_cell.angle_alpha   90.00
_cell.angle_beta   90.00
_cell.angle_gamma   90.00
#
_symmetry.space_group_name_H-M   'P 1'
#
loop_
_entity.id
_entity.type
_entity.pdbx_description
1 polymer ?
#
loop_
_entity_poly.entity_id
_entity_poly.type
_entity_poly.pdbx_seq_one_letter_code
_entity_poly.pdbx_strand_id
1 'polypeptide(L)'
;EIFKDMKDQLIRAAEYIERKYKGSQINVKIKESYSNMLEKIKPHMHLIKNAGEAIEELGTTPISGLIRGATDGAVLSYKGLPCPNLGTGSFNHHSVREFADVSQMEKSVELILKIIGKYAK
;
A
#
# COMPACT_ATOMS: atom_id res chain seq x y z
N GLU A 1 11.68 -5.05 -12.67
CA GLU A 1 12.41 -4.52 -13.85
C GLU A 1 12.40 -2.99 -13.83
N ILE A 2 11.25 -2.32 -13.98
CA ILE A 2 11.11 -0.85 -14.01
C ILE A 2 11.79 -0.14 -12.82
N PHE A 3 11.60 -0.65 -11.61
CA PHE A 3 12.17 -0.03 -10.40
C PHE A 3 13.70 -0.09 -10.34
N LYS A 4 14.30 -1.16 -10.88
CA LYS A 4 15.74 -1.28 -11.03
C LYS A 4 16.26 -0.25 -12.06
N ASP A 5 15.59 -0.15 -13.20
CA ASP A 5 15.96 0.80 -14.23
C ASP A 5 15.91 2.25 -13.75
N MET A 6 14.91 2.60 -12.93
CA MET A 6 14.82 3.93 -12.30
C MET A 6 16.00 4.21 -11.36
N LYS A 7 16.44 3.24 -10.55
CA LYS A 7 17.64 3.37 -9.69
C LYS A 7 18.89 3.61 -10.53
N ASP A 8 19.06 2.84 -11.59
CA ASP A 8 20.20 2.96 -12.49
C ASP A 8 20.19 4.31 -13.25
N GLN A 9 19.02 4.85 -13.58
CA GLN A 9 18.88 6.18 -14.16
C GLN A 9 19.35 7.28 -13.20
N LEU A 10 19.00 7.19 -11.91
CA LEU A 10 19.45 8.17 -10.90
C LEU A 10 20.98 8.17 -10.77
N ILE A 11 21.61 7.00 -10.73
CA ILE A 11 23.06 6.86 -10.65
C ILE A 11 23.72 7.49 -11.90
N ARG A 12 23.24 7.15 -13.09
CA ARG A 12 23.76 7.70 -14.35
C ARG A 12 23.57 9.22 -14.44
N ALA A 13 22.47 9.75 -13.92
CA ALA A 13 22.24 11.19 -13.88
C ALA A 13 23.26 11.91 -12.98
N ALA A 14 23.56 11.35 -11.81
CA ALA A 14 24.57 11.87 -10.90
C ALA A 14 25.95 11.89 -11.56
N GLU A 15 26.37 10.76 -12.16
CA GLU A 15 27.64 10.65 -12.87
C GLU A 15 27.76 11.63 -14.04
N TYR A 16 26.65 11.84 -14.77
CA TYR A 16 26.62 12.82 -15.87
C TYR A 16 26.88 14.24 -15.36
N ILE A 17 26.24 14.63 -14.25
CA ILE A 17 26.39 15.96 -13.67
C ILE A 17 27.82 16.16 -13.14
N GLU A 18 28.40 15.18 -12.46
CA GLU A 18 29.79 15.25 -11.98
C GLU A 18 30.80 15.44 -13.13
N ARG A 19 30.59 14.73 -14.23
CA ARG A 19 31.43 14.89 -15.44
C ARG A 19 31.25 16.26 -16.08
N LYS A 20 30.04 16.81 -16.08
CA LYS A 20 29.75 18.10 -16.71
C LYS A 20 30.24 19.27 -15.88
N TYR A 21 30.18 19.20 -14.57
CA TYR A 21 30.57 20.27 -13.66
C TYR A 21 31.77 19.82 -12.82
N LYS A 22 32.99 20.17 -13.31
CA LYS A 22 34.22 19.80 -12.62
C LYS A 22 34.26 20.35 -11.20
N GLY A 23 34.57 19.50 -10.22
CA GLY A 23 34.59 19.82 -8.80
C GLY A 23 33.25 19.59 -8.06
N SER A 24 32.19 19.21 -8.77
CA SER A 24 30.98 18.72 -8.11
C SER A 24 31.14 17.28 -7.64
N GLN A 25 30.52 16.95 -6.52
CA GLN A 25 30.42 15.59 -6.00
C GLN A 25 28.97 15.31 -5.63
N ILE A 26 28.40 14.22 -6.15
CA ILE A 26 27.01 13.81 -5.90
C ILE A 26 27.01 12.41 -5.29
N ASN A 27 26.61 12.31 -4.06
CA ASN A 27 26.47 11.02 -3.39
C ASN A 27 25.01 10.54 -3.48
N VAL A 28 24.77 9.50 -4.29
CA VAL A 28 23.45 8.88 -4.43
C VAL A 28 23.31 7.75 -3.43
N LYS A 29 22.50 7.96 -2.40
CA LYS A 29 22.17 6.95 -1.39
C LYS A 29 20.75 6.43 -1.59
N ILE A 30 20.62 5.21 -2.09
CA ILE A 30 19.35 4.53 -2.28
C ILE A 30 19.09 3.60 -1.09
N LYS A 31 17.99 3.84 -0.37
CA LYS A 31 17.54 2.99 0.73
C LYS A 31 16.18 2.38 0.37
N GLU A 32 16.09 1.07 0.39
CA GLU A 32 14.80 0.38 0.26
C GLU A 32 14.08 0.44 1.62
N SER A 33 12.88 1.02 1.62
CA SER A 33 12.07 1.17 2.84
C SER A 33 10.83 0.31 2.83
N TYR A 34 10.29 0.01 1.63
CA TYR A 34 9.05 -0.76 1.48
C TYR A 34 9.14 -1.70 0.29
N SER A 35 8.52 -2.86 0.44
CA SER A 35 8.35 -3.84 -0.63
C SER A 35 6.86 -4.10 -0.88
N ASN A 36 6.52 -4.56 -2.08
CA ASN A 36 5.13 -4.89 -2.41
C ASN A 36 4.65 -6.05 -1.54
N MET A 37 3.62 -5.80 -0.75
CA MET A 37 3.06 -6.81 0.16
C MET A 37 2.39 -7.99 -0.57
N LEU A 38 2.07 -7.85 -1.85
CA LEU A 38 1.37 -8.89 -2.62
C LEU A 38 2.09 -10.25 -2.55
N GLU A 39 3.43 -10.27 -2.55
CA GLU A 39 4.20 -11.52 -2.42
C GLU A 39 3.91 -12.25 -1.12
N LYS A 40 3.66 -11.49 -0.03
CA LYS A 40 3.34 -12.03 1.29
C LYS A 40 1.86 -12.34 1.46
N ILE A 41 0.99 -11.68 0.70
CA ILE A 41 -0.47 -11.90 0.71
C ILE A 41 -0.88 -13.06 -0.19
N LYS A 42 -0.17 -13.31 -1.30
CA LYS A 42 -0.48 -14.42 -2.23
C LYS A 42 -0.77 -15.78 -1.57
N PRO A 43 0.00 -16.25 -0.57
CA PRO A 43 -0.30 -17.50 0.11
C PRO A 43 -1.56 -17.46 0.98
N HIS A 44 -2.10 -16.26 1.22
CA HIS A 44 -3.20 -15.97 2.14
C HIS A 44 -4.37 -15.26 1.47
N MET A 45 -4.66 -15.62 0.21
CA MET A 45 -5.73 -14.98 -0.58
C MET A 45 -7.12 -15.10 0.04
N HIS A 46 -7.32 -16.03 0.97
CA HIS A 46 -8.55 -16.12 1.75
C HIS A 46 -8.87 -14.84 2.52
N LEU A 47 -7.85 -14.06 2.93
CA LEU A 47 -8.04 -12.75 3.59
C LEU A 47 -8.75 -11.76 2.66
N ILE A 48 -8.32 -11.70 1.40
CA ILE A 48 -8.94 -10.83 0.38
C ILE A 48 -10.34 -11.33 0.03
N LYS A 49 -10.49 -12.65 -0.13
CA LYS A 49 -11.79 -13.28 -0.44
C LYS A 49 -12.81 -13.00 0.66
N ASN A 50 -12.46 -13.26 1.92
CA ASN A 50 -13.37 -13.04 3.05
C ASN A 50 -13.75 -11.57 3.21
N ALA A 51 -12.81 -10.65 2.98
CA ALA A 51 -13.09 -9.21 2.98
C ALA A 51 -14.04 -8.82 1.83
N GLY A 52 -13.82 -9.34 0.63
CA GLY A 52 -14.70 -9.12 -0.52
C GLY A 52 -16.12 -9.60 -0.26
N GLU A 53 -16.28 -10.84 0.22
CA GLU A 53 -17.59 -11.39 0.57
C GLU A 53 -18.29 -10.55 1.67
N ALA A 54 -17.55 -10.07 2.68
CA ALA A 54 -18.12 -9.22 3.71
C ALA A 54 -18.59 -7.86 3.16
N ILE A 55 -17.90 -7.30 2.16
CA ILE A 55 -18.32 -6.09 1.46
C ILE A 55 -19.60 -6.33 0.66
N GLU A 56 -19.69 -7.45 -0.04
CA GLU A 56 -20.89 -7.84 -0.80
C GLU A 56 -22.11 -8.03 0.12
N GLU A 57 -21.91 -8.65 1.29
CA GLU A 57 -22.96 -8.80 2.32
C GLU A 57 -23.48 -7.46 2.88
N LEU A 58 -22.70 -6.39 2.76
CA LEU A 58 -23.12 -5.01 3.08
C LEU A 58 -23.77 -4.28 1.90
N GLY A 59 -24.07 -4.99 0.80
CA GLY A 59 -24.70 -4.44 -0.39
C GLY A 59 -23.78 -3.54 -1.21
N THR A 60 -22.47 -3.68 -1.06
CA THR A 60 -21.47 -2.87 -1.77
C THR A 60 -20.60 -3.78 -2.67
N THR A 61 -20.23 -3.30 -3.84
CA THR A 61 -19.30 -4.03 -4.72
C THR A 61 -17.86 -3.85 -4.25
N PRO A 62 -17.10 -4.94 -3.99
CA PRO A 62 -15.71 -4.83 -3.61
C PRO A 62 -14.86 -4.34 -4.76
N ILE A 63 -14.01 -3.36 -4.51
CA ILE A 63 -13.05 -2.81 -5.47
C ILE A 63 -11.65 -3.05 -4.92
N SER A 64 -10.82 -3.78 -5.67
CA SER A 64 -9.42 -3.93 -5.37
C SER A 64 -8.59 -2.94 -6.19
N GLY A 65 -7.75 -2.19 -5.53
CA GLY A 65 -6.95 -1.15 -6.17
C GLY A 65 -5.50 -1.12 -5.68
N LEU A 66 -4.69 -0.35 -6.39
CA LEU A 66 -3.31 -0.09 -6.00
C LEU A 66 -3.26 1.05 -4.99
N ILE A 67 -2.46 0.88 -3.95
CA ILE A 67 -2.16 1.95 -3.00
C ILE A 67 -0.86 2.61 -3.43
N ARG A 68 -0.87 3.94 -3.52
CA ARG A 68 0.35 4.73 -3.70
C ARG A 68 1.04 4.87 -2.36
N GLY A 69 2.35 4.62 -2.36
CA GLY A 69 3.15 4.68 -1.15
C GLY A 69 3.13 3.36 -0.39
N ALA A 70 3.39 3.44 0.89
CA ALA A 70 3.50 2.30 1.76
C ALA A 70 2.54 2.41 2.95
N THR A 71 2.20 1.26 3.50
CA THR A 71 1.34 1.16 4.67
C THR A 71 2.01 0.27 5.71
N ASP A 72 1.59 0.39 6.96
CA ASP A 72 2.05 -0.49 8.03
C ASP A 72 1.73 -1.95 7.73
N GLY A 73 0.65 -2.22 6.99
CA GLY A 73 0.29 -3.55 6.52
C GLY A 73 1.37 -4.19 5.66
N ALA A 74 2.09 -3.42 4.84
CA ALA A 74 3.23 -3.92 4.09
C ALA A 74 4.37 -4.35 5.02
N VAL A 75 4.70 -3.52 6.02
CA VAL A 75 5.75 -3.83 7.01
C VAL A 75 5.38 -5.07 7.83
N LEU A 76 4.13 -5.15 8.30
CA LEU A 76 3.63 -6.28 9.07
C LEU A 76 3.64 -7.57 8.26
N SER A 77 3.26 -7.51 6.98
CA SER A 77 3.28 -8.67 6.08
C SER A 77 4.69 -9.25 5.92
N TYR A 78 5.72 -8.40 5.82
CA TYR A 78 7.11 -8.85 5.76
C TYR A 78 7.66 -9.34 7.11
N LYS A 79 7.01 -8.98 8.22
CA LYS A 79 7.31 -9.51 9.56
C LYS A 79 6.57 -10.82 9.89
N GLY A 80 5.83 -11.38 8.93
CA GLY A 80 5.14 -12.65 9.07
C GLY A 80 3.66 -12.55 9.44
N LEU A 81 3.08 -11.34 9.47
CA LEU A 81 1.65 -11.13 9.65
C LEU A 81 1.04 -10.61 8.34
N PRO A 82 0.46 -11.47 7.50
CA PRO A 82 -0.20 -11.04 6.26
C PRO A 82 -1.31 -10.05 6.56
N CYS A 83 -1.15 -8.80 6.12
CA CYS A 83 -2.00 -7.70 6.53
C CYS A 83 -2.43 -6.86 5.32
N PRO A 84 -3.47 -7.29 4.56
CA PRO A 84 -4.04 -6.48 3.49
C PRO A 84 -4.74 -5.24 4.05
N ASN A 85 -4.83 -4.19 3.22
CA ASN A 85 -5.49 -2.95 3.61
C ASN A 85 -6.97 -2.97 3.27
N LEU A 86 -7.77 -2.33 4.11
CA LEU A 86 -9.19 -2.03 3.88
C LEU A 86 -9.38 -0.53 3.66
N GLY A 87 -10.42 -0.16 2.94
CA GLY A 87 -10.88 1.23 2.85
C GLY A 87 -11.42 1.71 4.20
N THR A 88 -11.18 2.97 4.52
CA THR A 88 -11.53 3.58 5.81
C THR A 88 -12.62 4.65 5.72
N GLY A 89 -13.13 4.91 4.50
CA GLY A 89 -14.08 6.00 4.26
C GLY A 89 -13.43 7.39 4.26
N SER A 90 -12.12 7.46 4.06
CA SER A 90 -11.38 8.71 3.93
C SER A 90 -10.84 8.90 2.50
N PHE A 91 -10.70 10.16 2.09
CA PHE A 91 -10.42 10.55 0.72
C PHE A 91 -9.37 11.67 0.67
N ASN A 92 -8.71 11.79 -0.49
CA ASN A 92 -7.72 12.84 -0.76
C ASN A 92 -6.57 12.89 0.25
N HIS A 93 -6.11 11.72 0.70
CA HIS A 93 -5.03 11.58 1.68
C HIS A 93 -3.80 12.41 1.30
N HIS A 94 -3.16 12.99 2.31
CA HIS A 94 -1.96 13.83 2.17
C HIS A 94 -2.20 15.14 1.40
N SER A 95 -3.42 15.65 1.39
CA SER A 95 -3.75 16.92 0.76
C SER A 95 -4.50 17.86 1.71
N VAL A 96 -4.53 19.15 1.38
CA VAL A 96 -5.34 20.14 2.11
C VAL A 96 -6.86 19.94 1.93
N ARG A 97 -7.24 18.99 1.07
CA ARG A 97 -8.64 18.60 0.83
C ARG A 97 -8.94 17.22 1.39
N GLU A 98 -8.10 16.73 2.29
CA GLU A 98 -8.34 15.45 2.95
C GLU A 98 -9.61 15.53 3.80
N PHE A 99 -10.47 14.53 3.68
CA PHE A 99 -11.69 14.43 4.49
C PHE A 99 -12.05 12.97 4.76
N ALA A 100 -12.87 12.75 5.78
CA ALA A 100 -13.49 11.48 6.06
C ALA A 100 -15.01 11.62 5.99
N ASP A 101 -15.68 10.67 5.35
CA ASP A 101 -17.14 10.56 5.31
C ASP A 101 -17.60 9.69 6.46
N VAL A 102 -18.41 10.26 7.37
CA VAL A 102 -18.89 9.58 8.58
C VAL A 102 -19.67 8.32 8.22
N SER A 103 -20.54 8.38 7.20
CA SER A 103 -21.33 7.22 6.77
C SER A 103 -20.47 6.07 6.25
N GLN A 104 -19.34 6.38 5.59
CA GLN A 104 -18.39 5.38 5.14
C GLN A 104 -17.53 4.82 6.29
N MET A 105 -17.24 5.66 7.29
CA MET A 105 -16.56 5.19 8.50
C MET A 105 -17.43 4.20 9.27
N GLU A 106 -18.72 4.47 9.42
CA GLU A 106 -19.69 3.54 10.05
C GLU A 106 -19.73 2.21 9.30
N LYS A 107 -19.83 2.24 7.97
CA LYS A 107 -19.76 1.02 7.14
C LYS A 107 -18.43 0.26 7.31
N SER A 108 -17.34 0.97 7.51
CA SER A 108 -16.04 0.34 7.75
C SER A 108 -16.01 -0.42 9.08
N VAL A 109 -16.70 0.08 10.12
CA VAL A 109 -16.87 -0.63 11.39
C VAL A 109 -17.71 -1.90 11.19
N GLU A 110 -18.86 -1.79 10.49
CA GLU A 110 -19.70 -2.95 10.17
C GLU A 110 -18.92 -4.01 9.36
N LEU A 111 -18.12 -3.57 8.41
CA LEU A 111 -17.25 -4.45 7.60
C LEU A 111 -16.26 -5.23 8.48
N ILE A 112 -15.60 -4.55 9.42
CA ILE A 112 -14.64 -5.19 10.33
C ILE A 112 -15.36 -6.24 11.19
N LEU A 113 -16.53 -5.93 11.73
CA LEU A 113 -17.32 -6.87 12.52
C LEU A 113 -17.74 -8.11 11.70
N LYS A 114 -18.13 -7.92 10.44
CA LYS A 114 -18.45 -9.04 9.54
C LYS A 114 -17.23 -9.90 9.24
N ILE A 115 -16.08 -9.27 8.97
CA ILE A 115 -14.82 -10.01 8.75
C ILE A 115 -14.45 -10.83 9.98
N ILE A 116 -14.49 -10.25 11.18
CA ILE A 116 -14.22 -10.97 12.43
C ILE A 116 -15.17 -12.16 12.58
N GLY A 117 -16.46 -11.99 12.29
CA GLY A 117 -17.44 -13.06 12.32
C GLY A 117 -17.14 -14.24 11.39
N LYS A 118 -16.45 -14.02 10.26
CA LYS A 118 -16.02 -15.10 9.36
C LYS A 118 -14.91 -15.98 9.95
N TYR A 119 -14.19 -15.50 10.95
CA TYR A 119 -13.10 -16.24 11.63
C TYR A 119 -13.48 -16.72 13.04
N ALA A 120 -14.58 -16.25 13.58
CA ALA A 120 -15.06 -16.63 14.92
C ALA A 120 -15.89 -17.93 14.91
N LYS A 121 -15.33 -19.00 14.28
CA LYS A 121 -15.98 -20.33 14.28
C LYS A 121 -15.39 -21.22 15.36
#